data_5edc9677959faa4ee624252c3c342f5d
#
_entry.id   5edc9677959faa4ee624252c3c342f5d
#
_cell.length_a   1.000
_cell.length_b   1.000
_cell.length_c   1.000
_cell.angle_alpha   90.00
_cell.angle_beta   90.00
_cell.angle_gamma   90.00
#
_symmetry.space_group_name_H-M   'P 1'
#
loop_
_entity.id
_entity.type
_entity.pdbx_description
1 polymer ?
#
loop_
_entity_poly.entity_id
_entity_poly.type
_entity_poly.pdbx_seq_one_letter_code
_entity_poly.pdbx_strand_id
1 'polypeptide(L)'
;MQNVQFLDDVEFQCSDNYGDPVYWALLGITPELSKVIETCARVCYRSEGKMKENSSDALFAKLSKSGHYSTFEHSNIVIAIKDSDRYIADNIIELISCYPLITVVPMYLQDMYILKLNARTVVEMFDDNMSNTWVGCHLMNNPILPVMLNLRKFLPVKMFDKFVVDEPWTVTEEKDKEYIPPQ
;
A
#
# COMPACT_ATOMS: atom_id res chain seq x y z
N MET A 1 18.94 26.82 15.66
CA MET A 1 18.07 25.71 15.25
C MET A 1 18.37 25.46 13.78
N GLN A 2 18.98 24.32 13.46
CA GLN A 2 19.13 23.94 12.06
C GLN A 2 17.72 23.60 11.54
N ASN A 3 17.25 24.30 10.53
CA ASN A 3 16.05 23.92 9.81
C ASN A 3 16.27 22.52 9.26
N VAL A 4 15.47 21.57 9.69
CA VAL A 4 15.46 20.22 9.14
C VAL A 4 14.76 20.30 7.77
N GLN A 5 15.51 20.58 6.76
CA GLN A 5 15.10 20.57 5.33
C GLN A 5 14.90 19.15 4.80
N PHE A 6 14.40 18.24 5.64
CA PHE A 6 14.39 16.79 5.36
C PHE A 6 13.41 16.37 4.26
N LEU A 7 12.50 17.24 3.86
CA LEU A 7 11.43 16.90 2.90
C LEU A 7 11.36 17.83 1.68
N ASP A 8 12.28 18.82 1.60
CA ASP A 8 12.29 19.76 0.46
C ASP A 8 12.66 19.07 -0.86
N ASP A 9 13.41 17.95 -0.80
CA ASP A 9 13.83 17.16 -1.96
C ASP A 9 12.92 15.96 -2.26
N VAL A 10 11.80 15.81 -1.53
CA VAL A 10 10.88 14.69 -1.72
C VAL A 10 9.90 14.97 -2.86
N GLU A 11 9.93 14.12 -3.87
CA GLU A 11 8.97 14.19 -4.99
C GLU A 11 7.61 13.62 -4.56
N PHE A 12 6.61 14.50 -4.49
CA PHE A 12 5.24 14.11 -4.17
C PHE A 12 4.48 13.69 -5.43
N GLN A 13 3.82 12.54 -5.34
CA GLN A 13 2.89 12.06 -6.35
C GLN A 13 1.47 12.55 -6.00
N CYS A 14 0.62 12.69 -7.01
CA CYS A 14 -0.79 13.00 -6.84
C CYS A 14 -1.61 11.73 -7.05
N SER A 15 -2.50 11.43 -6.12
CA SER A 15 -3.57 10.46 -6.33
C SER A 15 -4.88 11.22 -6.38
N ASP A 16 -5.52 11.24 -7.53
CA ASP A 16 -6.82 11.86 -7.72
C ASP A 16 -7.91 10.80 -7.51
N ASN A 17 -8.87 11.12 -6.66
CA ASN A 17 -10.06 10.32 -6.47
C ASN A 17 -11.26 11.25 -6.31
N TYR A 18 -12.15 11.28 -7.31
CA TYR A 18 -13.37 12.06 -7.29
C TYR A 18 -13.23 13.59 -7.11
N GLY A 19 -12.08 14.16 -7.49
CA GLY A 19 -11.85 15.60 -7.51
C GLY A 19 -11.12 16.17 -6.30
N ASP A 20 -10.74 15.34 -5.33
CA ASP A 20 -9.92 15.76 -4.17
C ASP A 20 -8.51 15.15 -4.27
N PRO A 21 -7.52 15.89 -4.80
CA PRO A 21 -6.19 15.37 -5.00
C PRO A 21 -5.45 15.20 -3.67
N VAL A 22 -4.94 13.98 -3.41
CA VAL A 22 -4.07 13.68 -2.28
C VAL A 22 -2.63 13.62 -2.75
N TYR A 23 -1.79 14.49 -2.20
CA TYR A 23 -0.35 14.51 -2.48
C TYR A 23 0.39 13.64 -1.47
N TRP A 24 1.15 12.68 -1.95
CA TRP A 24 1.86 11.72 -1.12
C TRP A 24 3.23 11.36 -1.68
N ALA A 25 4.13 10.89 -0.82
CA ALA A 25 5.44 10.41 -1.22
C ALA A 25 5.85 9.16 -0.43
N LEU A 26 6.55 8.23 -1.08
CA LEU A 26 7.20 7.12 -0.41
C LEU A 26 8.52 7.60 0.20
N LEU A 27 8.61 7.62 1.53
CA LEU A 27 9.82 8.02 2.25
C LEU A 27 10.78 6.85 2.50
N GLY A 28 10.24 5.64 2.59
CA GLY A 28 11.06 4.46 2.80
C GLY A 28 10.28 3.16 2.76
N ILE A 29 11.00 2.11 2.42
CA ILE A 29 10.51 0.73 2.45
C ILE A 29 11.63 -0.18 2.94
N THR A 30 11.27 -1.26 3.64
CA THR A 30 12.24 -2.26 4.09
C THR A 30 13.12 -2.72 2.92
N PRO A 31 14.46 -2.56 3.01
CA PRO A 31 15.37 -3.09 2.00
C PRO A 31 15.23 -4.61 1.87
N GLU A 32 15.41 -5.14 0.66
CA GLU A 32 15.25 -6.59 0.38
C GLU A 32 13.95 -7.18 0.97
N LEU A 33 12.84 -6.45 0.89
CA LEU A 33 11.58 -6.75 1.55
C LEU A 33 11.15 -8.21 1.37
N SER A 34 11.26 -8.76 0.16
CA SER A 34 10.92 -10.16 -0.13
C SER A 34 11.74 -11.13 0.71
N LYS A 35 13.04 -10.89 0.85
CA LYS A 35 13.95 -11.73 1.63
C LYS A 35 13.67 -11.65 3.12
N VAL A 36 13.40 -10.45 3.63
CA VAL A 36 13.04 -10.24 5.05
C VAL A 36 11.78 -11.00 5.39
N ILE A 37 10.71 -10.82 4.61
CA ILE A 37 9.43 -11.49 4.83
C ILE A 37 9.57 -13.01 4.67
N GLU A 38 10.28 -13.49 3.64
CA GLU A 38 10.50 -14.92 3.47
C GLU A 38 11.25 -15.51 4.66
N THR A 39 12.32 -14.86 5.13
CA THR A 39 13.09 -15.32 6.30
C THR A 39 12.18 -15.46 7.51
N CYS A 40 11.39 -14.44 7.83
CA CYS A 40 10.46 -14.47 8.96
C CYS A 40 9.42 -15.59 8.80
N ALA A 41 8.84 -15.74 7.61
CA ALA A 41 7.89 -16.80 7.34
C ALA A 41 8.54 -18.20 7.47
N ARG A 42 9.75 -18.40 6.95
CA ARG A 42 10.45 -19.68 7.06
C ARG A 42 10.76 -20.06 8.51
N VAL A 43 11.17 -19.09 9.32
CA VAL A 43 11.38 -19.29 10.76
C VAL A 43 10.07 -19.68 11.44
N CYS A 44 8.99 -18.95 11.21
CA CYS A 44 7.68 -19.26 11.79
C CYS A 44 7.20 -20.67 11.45
N TYR A 45 7.46 -21.14 10.23
CA TYR A 45 7.02 -22.45 9.75
C TYR A 45 8.11 -23.53 9.84
N ARG A 46 9.22 -23.27 10.53
CA ARG A 46 10.38 -24.20 10.67
C ARG A 46 10.81 -24.80 9.33
N SER A 47 11.00 -23.96 8.35
CA SER A 47 11.25 -24.37 6.95
C SER A 47 12.42 -23.62 6.31
N GLU A 48 13.39 -23.16 7.11
CA GLU A 48 14.54 -22.38 6.70
C GLU A 48 15.37 -23.09 5.64
N GLY A 49 15.50 -24.41 5.74
CA GLY A 49 16.22 -25.24 4.75
C GLY A 49 15.58 -25.24 3.35
N LYS A 50 14.39 -24.66 3.17
CA LYS A 50 13.72 -24.52 1.87
C LYS A 50 14.00 -23.18 1.20
N MET A 51 14.77 -22.31 1.84
CA MET A 51 15.12 -21.00 1.29
C MET A 51 16.09 -21.17 0.13
N LYS A 52 15.72 -20.68 -1.04
CA LYS A 52 16.52 -20.73 -2.28
C LYS A 52 16.31 -19.43 -3.03
N GLU A 53 17.10 -19.22 -4.06
CA GLU A 53 16.89 -18.11 -4.98
C GLU A 53 15.47 -18.17 -5.56
N ASN A 54 14.76 -17.05 -5.53
CA ASN A 54 13.36 -16.89 -6.00
C ASN A 54 12.31 -17.79 -5.31
N SER A 55 12.61 -18.38 -4.14
CA SER A 55 11.63 -19.19 -3.40
C SER A 55 10.55 -18.39 -2.69
N SER A 56 10.74 -17.07 -2.54
CA SER A 56 9.77 -16.14 -1.94
C SER A 56 8.45 -16.10 -2.68
N ASP A 57 8.47 -16.11 -4.01
CA ASP A 57 7.26 -16.00 -4.84
C ASP A 57 6.27 -17.15 -4.58
N ALA A 58 6.74 -18.38 -4.59
CA ALA A 58 5.90 -19.55 -4.32
C ALA A 58 5.37 -19.54 -2.88
N LEU A 59 6.17 -19.04 -1.93
CA LEU A 59 5.74 -18.89 -0.54
C LEU A 59 4.67 -17.81 -0.40
N PHE A 60 4.87 -16.64 -1.01
CA PHE A 60 3.93 -15.52 -0.94
C PHE A 60 2.59 -15.87 -1.58
N ALA A 61 2.60 -16.52 -2.75
CA ALA A 61 1.40 -17.02 -3.39
C ALA A 61 0.61 -17.97 -2.47
N LYS A 62 1.31 -18.88 -1.79
CA LYS A 62 0.68 -19.80 -0.84
C LYS A 62 0.10 -19.07 0.37
N LEU A 63 0.86 -18.14 0.96
CA LEU A 63 0.42 -17.36 2.13
C LEU A 63 -0.79 -16.49 1.79
N SER A 64 -0.76 -15.84 0.64
CA SER A 64 -1.88 -15.03 0.12
C SER A 64 -3.14 -15.87 -0.05
N LYS A 65 -3.06 -16.99 -0.77
CA LYS A 65 -4.21 -17.88 -1.02
C LYS A 65 -4.82 -18.47 0.26
N SER A 66 -4.00 -18.66 1.30
CA SER A 66 -4.46 -19.17 2.60
C SER A 66 -4.88 -18.08 3.59
N GLY A 67 -4.74 -16.80 3.24
CA GLY A 67 -5.05 -15.69 4.14
C GLY A 67 -4.07 -15.54 5.31
N HIS A 68 -2.86 -16.10 5.23
CA HIS A 68 -1.85 -16.05 6.29
C HIS A 68 -0.97 -14.82 6.16
N TYR A 69 -1.53 -13.63 6.39
CA TYR A 69 -0.84 -12.36 6.18
C TYR A 69 0.06 -11.92 7.34
N SER A 70 0.04 -12.61 8.50
CA SER A 70 0.83 -12.20 9.67
C SER A 70 2.33 -12.12 9.43
N THR A 71 2.87 -12.93 8.51
CA THR A 71 4.29 -12.86 8.15
C THR A 71 4.65 -11.59 7.35
N PHE A 72 3.67 -10.96 6.70
CA PHE A 72 3.85 -9.72 5.95
C PHE A 72 4.01 -8.49 6.87
N GLU A 73 3.72 -8.63 8.17
CA GLU A 73 3.95 -7.59 9.17
C GLU A 73 5.43 -7.25 9.37
N HIS A 74 6.34 -8.17 9.01
CA HIS A 74 7.79 -7.98 9.17
C HIS A 74 8.41 -7.04 8.13
N SER A 75 7.62 -6.15 7.58
CA SER A 75 8.04 -5.09 6.65
C SER A 75 7.64 -3.74 7.19
N ASN A 76 8.32 -2.69 6.76
CA ASN A 76 7.92 -1.32 7.04
C ASN A 76 7.84 -0.54 5.73
N ILE A 77 6.78 0.24 5.61
CA ILE A 77 6.55 1.20 4.54
C ILE A 77 6.28 2.52 5.23
N VAL A 78 6.97 3.58 4.82
CA VAL A 78 6.81 4.92 5.38
C VAL A 78 6.45 5.86 4.26
N ILE A 79 5.34 6.56 4.39
CA ILE A 79 4.88 7.56 3.43
C ILE A 79 4.63 8.89 4.12
N ALA A 80 4.76 9.97 3.36
CA ALA A 80 4.27 11.30 3.73
C ALA A 80 2.98 11.59 2.96
N ILE A 81 2.01 12.22 3.63
CA ILE A 81 0.78 12.74 3.00
C ILE A 81 0.70 14.21 3.34
N LYS A 82 0.54 15.09 2.34
CA LYS A 82 0.30 16.52 2.57
C LYS A 82 -1.12 16.74 3.05
N ASP A 83 -1.24 17.56 4.10
CA ASP A 83 -2.52 18.06 4.55
C ASP A 83 -2.83 19.35 3.80
N SER A 84 -3.38 19.23 2.62
CA SER A 84 -3.81 20.39 1.84
C SER A 84 -5.11 21.01 2.37
N ASP A 85 -5.91 20.20 3.09
CA ASP A 85 -7.16 20.59 3.70
C ASP A 85 -7.40 19.76 4.97
N ARG A 86 -7.93 20.36 6.05
CA ARG A 86 -8.21 19.70 7.34
C ARG A 86 -8.96 18.35 7.26
N TYR A 87 -9.52 18.07 6.10
CA TYR A 87 -10.23 16.84 5.78
C TYR A 87 -9.33 15.59 5.81
N ILE A 88 -8.03 15.71 5.54
CA ILE A 88 -7.09 14.57 5.54
C ILE A 88 -6.97 13.94 6.93
N ALA A 89 -6.98 14.74 8.01
CA ALA A 89 -6.86 14.23 9.37
C ALA A 89 -8.00 13.26 9.73
N ASP A 90 -9.25 13.60 9.41
CA ASP A 90 -10.41 12.77 9.71
C ASP A 90 -10.37 11.46 8.91
N ASN A 91 -9.96 11.53 7.66
CA ASN A 91 -9.79 10.36 6.80
C ASN A 91 -8.66 9.42 7.27
N ILE A 92 -7.58 9.98 7.84
CA ILE A 92 -6.52 9.19 8.49
C ILE A 92 -7.07 8.48 9.73
N ILE A 93 -7.85 9.16 10.57
CA ILE A 93 -8.46 8.59 11.78
C ILE A 93 -9.39 7.44 11.40
N GLU A 94 -10.21 7.61 10.36
CA GLU A 94 -11.07 6.56 9.83
C GLU A 94 -10.26 5.34 9.36
N LEU A 95 -9.19 5.58 8.61
CA LEU A 95 -8.31 4.53 8.10
C LEU A 95 -7.65 3.73 9.23
N ILE A 96 -7.15 4.41 10.29
CA ILE A 96 -6.53 3.76 11.45
C ILE A 96 -7.54 2.94 12.23
N SER A 97 -8.78 3.39 12.35
CA SER A 97 -9.82 2.63 13.05
C SER A 97 -10.13 1.29 12.37
N CYS A 98 -9.97 1.22 11.06
CA CYS A 98 -10.12 -0.03 10.31
C CYS A 98 -8.83 -0.88 10.29
N TYR A 99 -7.66 -0.23 10.28
CA TYR A 99 -6.35 -0.89 10.16
C TYR A 99 -5.39 -0.43 11.28
N PRO A 100 -5.48 -1.01 12.47
CA PRO A 100 -4.77 -0.53 13.67
C PRO A 100 -3.24 -0.71 13.61
N LEU A 101 -2.70 -1.39 12.60
CA LEU A 101 -1.25 -1.51 12.40
C LEU A 101 -0.61 -0.29 11.70
N ILE A 102 -1.41 0.73 11.37
CA ILE A 102 -0.92 2.01 10.87
C ILE A 102 -0.53 2.89 12.06
N THR A 103 0.68 3.42 12.03
CA THR A 103 1.14 4.45 12.98
C THR A 103 1.21 5.79 12.26
N VAL A 104 0.74 6.85 12.90
CA VAL A 104 0.72 8.20 12.33
C VAL A 104 1.49 9.16 13.20
N VAL A 105 2.30 10.00 12.57
CA VAL A 105 3.00 11.12 13.20
C VAL A 105 2.60 12.40 12.47
N PRO A 106 1.84 13.29 13.11
CA PRO A 106 1.51 14.59 12.52
C PRO A 106 2.74 15.50 12.55
N MET A 107 2.98 16.18 11.44
CA MET A 107 4.05 17.16 11.30
C MET A 107 3.45 18.57 11.10
N TYR A 108 2.96 19.14 12.17
CA TYR A 108 2.19 20.40 12.17
C TYR A 108 2.91 21.61 11.54
N LEU A 109 4.23 21.63 11.55
CA LEU A 109 5.00 22.75 10.95
C LEU A 109 5.10 22.65 9.42
N GLN A 110 4.70 21.51 8.84
CA GLN A 110 4.87 21.21 7.42
C GLN A 110 3.53 20.82 6.77
N ASP A 111 2.44 20.94 7.50
CA ASP A 111 1.10 20.56 7.06
C ASP A 111 1.09 19.19 6.39
N MET A 112 1.60 18.17 7.11
CA MET A 112 1.66 16.81 6.59
C MET A 112 1.58 15.77 7.71
N TYR A 113 1.31 14.54 7.28
CA TYR A 113 1.30 13.34 8.12
C TYR A 113 2.31 12.33 7.63
N ILE A 114 3.09 11.77 8.54
CA ILE A 114 3.93 10.59 8.24
C ILE A 114 3.17 9.36 8.70
N LEU A 115 2.90 8.46 7.78
CA LEU A 115 2.26 7.18 8.06
C LEU A 115 3.30 6.06 7.93
N LYS A 116 3.37 5.22 8.96
CA LYS A 116 4.11 3.97 8.92
C LYS A 116 3.12 2.82 8.92
N LEU A 117 3.25 1.93 7.96
CA LEU A 117 2.45 0.72 7.81
C LEU A 117 3.35 -0.45 7.37
N ASN A 118 2.76 -1.59 7.10
CA ASN A 118 3.47 -2.79 6.65
C ASN A 118 2.78 -3.43 5.44
N ALA A 119 3.41 -4.44 4.82
CA ALA A 119 2.85 -5.09 3.65
C ALA A 119 1.54 -5.82 3.94
N ARG A 120 1.33 -6.34 5.17
CA ARG A 120 0.06 -6.94 5.56
C ARG A 120 -1.09 -5.95 5.41
N THR A 121 -0.92 -4.75 5.94
CA THR A 121 -1.95 -3.70 5.88
C THR A 121 -2.35 -3.39 4.44
N VAL A 122 -1.38 -3.27 3.53
CA VAL A 122 -1.67 -3.02 2.11
C VAL A 122 -2.41 -4.20 1.47
N VAL A 123 -2.02 -5.44 1.78
CA VAL A 123 -2.68 -6.64 1.25
C VAL A 123 -4.10 -6.77 1.79
N GLU A 124 -4.33 -6.51 3.08
CA GLU A 124 -5.67 -6.55 3.68
C GLU A 124 -6.59 -5.47 3.10
N MET A 125 -6.10 -4.23 2.94
CA MET A 125 -6.89 -3.17 2.29
C MET A 125 -7.26 -3.55 0.85
N PHE A 126 -6.32 -4.16 0.13
CA PHE A 126 -6.58 -4.62 -1.22
C PHE A 126 -7.62 -5.76 -1.23
N ASP A 127 -7.52 -6.72 -0.31
CA ASP A 127 -8.49 -7.80 -0.13
C ASP A 127 -9.89 -7.25 0.16
N ASP A 128 -9.99 -6.36 1.13
CA ASP A 128 -11.25 -5.75 1.54
C ASP A 128 -11.92 -4.99 0.39
N ASN A 129 -11.15 -4.23 -0.37
CA ASN A 129 -11.65 -3.46 -1.50
C ASN A 129 -12.11 -4.38 -2.65
N MET A 130 -11.32 -5.40 -3.01
CA MET A 130 -11.66 -6.33 -4.10
C MET A 130 -12.81 -7.26 -3.76
N SER A 131 -12.94 -7.63 -2.49
CA SER A 131 -13.98 -8.54 -2.00
C SER A 131 -15.27 -7.82 -1.61
N ASN A 132 -15.33 -6.48 -1.76
CA ASN A 132 -16.45 -5.63 -1.33
C ASN A 132 -16.88 -5.94 0.10
N THR A 133 -15.92 -6.10 1.01
CA THR A 133 -16.20 -6.28 2.43
C THR A 133 -16.83 -5.01 3.01
N TRP A 134 -17.44 -5.12 4.20
CA TRP A 134 -17.99 -3.93 4.88
C TRP A 134 -16.93 -2.84 5.05
N VAL A 135 -15.69 -3.21 5.40
CA VAL A 135 -14.57 -2.26 5.56
C VAL A 135 -14.21 -1.61 4.21
N GLY A 136 -14.10 -2.40 3.14
CA GLY A 136 -13.81 -1.88 1.79
C GLY A 136 -14.90 -0.91 1.32
N CYS A 137 -16.17 -1.26 1.52
CA CYS A 137 -17.30 -0.38 1.18
C CYS A 137 -17.32 0.90 2.02
N HIS A 138 -16.97 0.80 3.32
CA HIS A 138 -16.91 1.94 4.23
C HIS A 138 -15.85 2.96 3.79
N LEU A 139 -14.66 2.47 3.43
CA LEU A 139 -13.53 3.31 3.00
C LEU A 139 -13.57 3.72 1.52
N MET A 140 -14.58 3.32 0.76
CA MET A 140 -14.63 3.56 -0.69
C MET A 140 -14.53 5.04 -1.05
N ASN A 141 -15.06 5.92 -0.20
CA ASN A 141 -15.01 7.38 -0.38
C ASN A 141 -13.81 8.04 0.33
N ASN A 142 -12.96 7.26 1.02
CA ASN A 142 -11.81 7.80 1.71
C ASN A 142 -10.72 8.19 0.69
N PRO A 143 -10.33 9.47 0.57
CA PRO A 143 -9.38 9.93 -0.45
C PRO A 143 -7.98 9.36 -0.27
N ILE A 144 -7.65 8.78 0.90
CA ILE A 144 -6.36 8.16 1.17
C ILE A 144 -6.33 6.70 0.67
N LEU A 145 -7.48 6.05 0.51
CA LEU A 145 -7.53 4.66 0.06
C LEU A 145 -6.79 4.44 -1.29
N PRO A 146 -6.94 5.27 -2.32
CA PRO A 146 -6.18 5.12 -3.56
C PRO A 146 -4.67 5.21 -3.36
N VAL A 147 -4.20 6.07 -2.43
CA VAL A 147 -2.76 6.12 -2.06
C VAL A 147 -2.32 4.77 -1.50
N MET A 148 -3.09 4.20 -0.58
CA MET A 148 -2.78 2.91 0.04
C MET A 148 -2.78 1.78 -0.97
N LEU A 149 -3.76 1.74 -1.87
CA LEU A 149 -3.85 0.74 -2.94
C LEU A 149 -2.69 0.87 -3.95
N ASN A 150 -2.22 2.09 -4.22
CA ASN A 150 -1.06 2.35 -5.06
C ASN A 150 0.25 1.83 -4.45
N LEU A 151 0.34 1.66 -3.13
CA LEU A 151 1.51 1.07 -2.49
C LEU A 151 1.76 -0.38 -2.94
N ARG A 152 0.75 -1.05 -3.51
CA ARG A 152 0.89 -2.39 -4.11
C ARG A 152 2.04 -2.47 -5.11
N LYS A 153 2.29 -1.41 -5.88
CA LYS A 153 3.35 -1.37 -6.89
C LYS A 153 4.77 -1.56 -6.32
N PHE A 154 4.95 -1.32 -5.02
CA PHE A 154 6.21 -1.49 -4.31
C PHE A 154 6.34 -2.85 -3.61
N LEU A 155 5.30 -3.69 -3.68
CA LEU A 155 5.25 -4.99 -3.02
C LEU A 155 5.34 -6.13 -4.06
N PRO A 156 5.84 -7.30 -3.66
CA PRO A 156 5.85 -8.47 -4.52
C PRO A 156 4.45 -8.84 -5.03
N VAL A 157 4.30 -8.97 -6.33
CA VAL A 157 3.01 -9.28 -6.98
C VAL A 157 2.36 -10.53 -6.40
N LYS A 158 3.16 -11.53 -6.05
CA LYS A 158 2.69 -12.80 -5.47
C LYS A 158 2.02 -12.70 -4.10
N MET A 159 2.15 -11.56 -3.41
CA MET A 159 1.38 -11.28 -2.19
C MET A 159 -0.11 -11.07 -2.49
N PHE A 160 -0.46 -10.79 -3.73
CA PHE A 160 -1.82 -10.51 -4.19
C PHE A 160 -2.42 -11.66 -5.04
N ASP A 161 -1.77 -12.82 -5.10
CA ASP A 161 -2.18 -13.95 -5.95
C ASP A 161 -3.59 -14.51 -5.64
N LYS A 162 -4.15 -14.23 -4.46
CA LYS A 162 -5.55 -14.54 -4.14
C LYS A 162 -6.54 -13.83 -5.08
N PHE A 163 -6.14 -12.68 -5.63
CA PHE A 163 -7.00 -11.78 -6.40
C PHE A 163 -6.72 -11.82 -7.91
N VAL A 164 -5.68 -12.54 -8.34
CA VAL A 164 -5.37 -12.72 -9.76
C VAL A 164 -6.31 -13.76 -10.33
N VAL A 165 -7.45 -13.32 -10.82
CA VAL A 165 -8.21 -14.01 -11.84
C VAL A 165 -7.42 -13.79 -13.14
N ASP A 166 -6.96 -14.85 -13.76
CA ASP A 166 -6.17 -15.09 -14.97
C ASP A 166 -6.01 -14.00 -16.06
N GLU A 167 -5.95 -12.71 -15.70
CA GLU A 167 -5.62 -11.66 -16.66
C GLU A 167 -4.40 -10.85 -16.20
N PRO A 168 -3.38 -10.70 -17.07
CA PRO A 168 -2.29 -9.81 -16.78
C PRO A 168 -2.83 -8.37 -16.75
N TRP A 169 -2.72 -7.71 -15.59
CA TRP A 169 -2.89 -6.27 -15.49
C TRP A 169 -1.76 -5.60 -16.27
N THR A 170 -1.87 -5.59 -17.58
CA THR A 170 -1.13 -4.64 -18.40
C THR A 170 -1.73 -3.28 -18.10
N VAL A 171 -0.91 -2.40 -17.53
CA VAL A 171 -1.12 -0.97 -17.66
C VAL A 171 -0.98 -0.70 -19.15
N THR A 172 -2.08 -0.83 -19.89
CA THR A 172 -2.17 -0.23 -21.21
C THR A 172 -2.22 1.27 -20.95
N GLU A 173 -1.11 1.97 -21.26
CA GLU A 173 -1.21 3.38 -21.60
C GLU A 173 -2.37 3.47 -22.60
N GLU A 174 -3.49 4.01 -22.18
CA GLU A 174 -4.57 4.38 -23.10
C GLU A 174 -4.03 5.47 -24.01
N LYS A 175 -3.44 5.05 -25.12
CA LYS A 175 -3.31 5.89 -26.29
C LYS A 175 -4.72 6.17 -26.77
N ASP A 176 -5.08 7.44 -26.67
CA ASP A 176 -6.18 8.14 -27.33
C ASP A 176 -7.05 7.27 -28.26
N LYS A 177 -8.13 6.73 -27.73
CA LYS A 177 -9.23 6.27 -28.58
C LYS A 177 -10.09 7.50 -28.90
N GLU A 178 -9.89 8.05 -30.07
CA GLU A 178 -10.78 9.01 -30.72
C GLU A 178 -12.22 8.47 -30.62
N TYR A 179 -13.08 9.21 -29.90
CA TYR A 179 -14.50 8.94 -29.83
C TYR A 179 -15.12 9.20 -31.20
N ILE A 180 -15.56 8.16 -31.90
CA ILE A 180 -16.36 8.26 -33.12
C ILE A 180 -17.82 8.17 -32.72
N PRO A 181 -18.64 9.24 -32.87
CA PRO A 181 -20.05 9.16 -32.54
C PRO A 181 -20.82 8.28 -33.56
N PRO A 182 -21.84 7.57 -33.14
CA PRO A 182 -22.67 6.77 -34.05
C PRO A 182 -23.44 7.67 -35.02
N GLN A 183 -23.48 7.26 -36.31
CA GLN A 183 -24.25 7.89 -37.36
C GLN A 183 -25.74 7.59 -37.22
#